data_76a119446a35907b86b62dd6556e565d
#
_entry.id   76a119446a35907b86b62dd6556e565d
#
_cell.length_a   1.000
_cell.length_b   1.000
_cell.length_c   1.000
_cell.angle_alpha   90.00
_cell.angle_beta   90.00
_cell.angle_gamma   90.00
#
_symmetry.space_group_name_H-M   'P 1'
#
loop_
_entity.id
_entity.type
_entity.pdbx_description
1 polymer ?
#
loop_
_entity_poly.entity_id
_entity_poly.type
_entity_poly.pdbx_seq_one_letter_code
_entity_poly.pdbx_strand_id
1 'polypeptide(L)'
;MKLAEVIDLFVSGDWGNEEYSNESPNAVFCVRGADIVPISNHSFNNIPQRYVSDRTIETKLLKEGDLVIEKSGGSPTQSTGRVVYISKDLIGNVGSVVCSNFCTAIRVKPEWNPLYVYYYWQNIYNRGIFFNFEGKTSGIKNLQMDNALSAIEIEYLPLDKQNEIVATLSAIDSKIAIIRQINDNLRASRAQRETSFHYAEA
;
A
#
# COMPACT_ATOMS: atom_id res chain seq x y z
N MET A 1 -8.70 -6.64 -21.53
CA MET A 1 -7.49 -5.89 -21.90
C MET A 1 -6.36 -6.24 -20.95
N LYS A 2 -5.11 -5.96 -21.26
CA LYS A 2 -3.99 -6.27 -20.36
C LYS A 2 -3.89 -5.24 -19.23
N LEU A 3 -3.45 -5.69 -18.07
CA LEU A 3 -3.29 -4.80 -16.90
C LEU A 3 -2.29 -3.66 -17.18
N ALA A 4 -1.28 -3.88 -18.03
CA ALA A 4 -0.38 -2.85 -18.50
C ALA A 4 -1.08 -1.67 -19.19
N GLU A 5 -2.20 -1.90 -19.85
CA GLU A 5 -2.96 -0.88 -20.59
C GLU A 5 -3.74 0.09 -19.69
N VAL A 6 -3.93 -0.29 -18.41
CA VAL A 6 -4.61 0.50 -17.39
C VAL A 6 -3.72 1.58 -16.79
N ILE A 7 -2.40 1.39 -16.87
CA ILE A 7 -1.41 2.23 -16.19
C ILE A 7 -1.09 3.45 -17.06
N ASP A 8 -1.13 4.63 -16.44
CA ASP A 8 -0.71 5.90 -17.03
C ASP A 8 0.76 6.19 -16.69
N LEU A 9 1.15 5.99 -15.42
CA LEU A 9 2.48 6.37 -14.94
C LEU A 9 3.01 5.35 -13.92
N PHE A 10 4.31 5.07 -14.03
CA PHE A 10 5.08 4.40 -12.98
C PHE A 10 5.87 5.43 -12.18
N VAL A 11 5.77 5.35 -10.85
CA VAL A 11 6.55 6.18 -9.94
C VAL A 11 7.54 5.26 -9.23
N SER A 12 8.83 5.44 -9.52
CA SER A 12 9.90 4.66 -8.88
C SER A 12 10.11 5.07 -7.44
N GLY A 13 10.50 4.12 -6.60
CA GLY A 13 10.81 4.38 -5.20
C GLY A 13 12.08 5.22 -4.99
N ASP A 14 12.14 5.83 -3.80
CA ASP A 14 13.32 6.51 -3.28
C ASP A 14 13.35 6.33 -1.76
N TRP A 15 14.42 5.70 -1.26
CA TRP A 15 14.55 5.47 0.18
C TRP A 15 14.91 6.75 0.94
N GLY A 16 15.55 7.70 0.27
CA GLY A 16 16.06 8.92 0.89
C GLY A 16 17.16 8.68 1.93
N ASN A 17 17.45 9.72 2.69
CA ASN A 17 18.41 9.73 3.78
C ASN A 17 17.72 9.70 5.14
N GLU A 18 18.43 9.23 6.19
CA GLU A 18 17.90 9.25 7.56
C GLU A 18 17.93 10.65 8.17
N GLU A 19 18.92 11.43 7.77
CA GLU A 19 19.15 12.78 8.28
C GLU A 19 18.98 13.84 7.20
N TYR A 20 18.64 15.04 7.64
CA TYR A 20 18.59 16.24 6.80
C TYR A 20 19.96 16.55 6.21
N SER A 21 19.98 16.96 4.96
CA SER A 21 21.15 17.57 4.31
C SER A 21 20.72 18.64 3.32
N ASN A 22 21.64 19.50 2.91
CA ASN A 22 21.37 20.51 1.88
C ASN A 22 21.01 19.89 0.51
N GLU A 23 21.45 18.65 0.26
CA GLU A 23 21.13 17.89 -0.96
C GLU A 23 19.77 17.16 -0.83
N SER A 24 19.31 16.94 0.38
CA SER A 24 18.05 16.26 0.70
C SER A 24 17.29 17.01 1.80
N PRO A 25 16.73 18.19 1.48
CA PRO A 25 16.12 19.06 2.48
C PRO A 25 14.67 18.72 2.81
N ASN A 26 14.02 17.85 2.03
CA ASN A 26 12.59 17.64 2.13
C ASN A 26 12.26 16.42 2.99
N ALA A 27 11.55 16.65 4.09
CA ALA A 27 11.04 15.56 4.92
C ALA A 27 9.83 14.89 4.26
N VAL A 28 9.87 13.55 4.16
CA VAL A 28 8.81 12.71 3.58
C VAL A 28 8.62 11.45 4.40
N PHE A 29 7.47 10.80 4.28
CA PHE A 29 7.23 9.48 4.81
C PHE A 29 7.42 8.43 3.70
N CYS A 30 8.25 7.41 3.96
CA CYS A 30 8.66 6.44 2.95
C CYS A 30 7.97 5.09 3.16
N VAL A 31 6.96 4.76 2.33
CA VAL A 31 6.21 3.51 2.39
C VAL A 31 7.05 2.33 1.92
N ARG A 32 7.16 1.31 2.78
CA ARG A 32 7.89 0.05 2.53
C ARG A 32 6.92 -1.10 2.33
N GLY A 33 7.42 -2.25 1.88
CA GLY A 33 6.66 -3.50 1.87
C GLY A 33 6.08 -3.88 3.24
N ALA A 34 6.79 -3.57 4.34
CA ALA A 34 6.32 -3.81 5.70
C ALA A 34 5.12 -2.94 6.10
N ASP A 35 4.96 -1.78 5.48
CA ASP A 35 3.92 -0.82 5.82
C ASP A 35 2.60 -1.06 5.06
N ILE A 36 2.61 -1.93 4.03
CA ILE A 36 1.44 -2.22 3.20
C ILE A 36 0.25 -2.70 4.04
N VAL A 37 0.44 -3.72 4.89
CA VAL A 37 -0.63 -4.26 5.73
C VAL A 37 -1.07 -3.28 6.82
N PRO A 38 -0.16 -2.63 7.59
CA PRO A 38 -0.54 -1.56 8.50
C PRO A 38 -1.37 -0.45 7.85
N ILE A 39 -0.93 0.09 6.71
CA ILE A 39 -1.65 1.18 6.00
C ILE A 39 -3.03 0.71 5.56
N SER A 40 -3.16 -0.50 5.03
CA SER A 40 -4.47 -1.08 4.68
C SER A 40 -5.41 -1.24 5.89
N ASN A 41 -4.87 -1.25 7.11
CA ASN A 41 -5.62 -1.26 8.36
C ASN A 41 -5.69 0.12 9.04
N HIS A 42 -5.45 1.21 8.31
CA HIS A 42 -5.45 2.59 8.81
C HIS A 42 -4.44 2.84 9.97
N SER A 43 -3.32 2.14 9.98
CA SER A 43 -2.23 2.33 10.93
C SER A 43 -1.02 2.94 10.24
N PHE A 44 -0.67 4.18 10.58
CA PHE A 44 0.37 4.97 9.90
C PHE A 44 1.61 5.25 10.76
N ASN A 45 1.59 4.83 12.03
CA ASN A 45 2.58 5.23 13.04
C ASN A 45 4.00 4.72 12.79
N ASN A 46 4.19 3.69 11.99
CA ASN A 46 5.46 3.02 11.77
C ASN A 46 6.12 3.35 10.42
N ILE A 47 5.52 4.23 9.64
CA ILE A 47 6.09 4.65 8.36
C ILE A 47 7.30 5.54 8.66
N PRO A 48 8.52 5.19 8.21
CA PRO A 48 9.70 5.96 8.54
C PRO A 48 9.71 7.31 7.83
N GLN A 49 10.11 8.33 8.57
CA GLN A 49 10.45 9.62 8.00
C GLN A 49 11.83 9.54 7.33
N ARG A 50 11.97 10.17 6.18
CA ARG A 50 13.18 10.26 5.37
C ARG A 50 13.35 11.66 4.83
N TYR A 51 14.54 11.96 4.35
CA TYR A 51 14.85 13.23 3.70
C TYR A 51 15.25 12.97 2.25
N VAL A 52 14.66 13.73 1.32
CA VAL A 52 14.84 13.53 -0.12
C VAL A 52 15.16 14.86 -0.82
N SER A 53 15.71 14.75 -2.02
CA SER A 53 16.02 15.89 -2.86
C SER A 53 14.76 16.55 -3.44
N ASP A 54 14.88 17.81 -3.90
CA ASP A 54 13.81 18.52 -4.62
C ASP A 54 13.35 17.74 -5.85
N ARG A 55 14.29 17.13 -6.58
CA ARG A 55 13.98 16.27 -7.73
C ARG A 55 13.07 15.11 -7.35
N THR A 56 13.27 14.51 -6.18
CA THR A 56 12.39 13.42 -5.70
C THR A 56 10.98 13.93 -5.42
N ILE A 57 10.86 15.11 -4.81
CA ILE A 57 9.55 15.76 -4.59
C ILE A 57 8.83 16.00 -5.92
N GLU A 58 9.53 16.51 -6.93
CA GLU A 58 8.94 16.80 -8.23
C GLU A 58 8.49 15.54 -8.99
N THR A 59 9.27 14.44 -8.88
CA THR A 59 9.11 13.27 -9.76
C THR A 59 8.56 12.02 -9.11
N LYS A 60 8.66 11.90 -7.77
CA LYS A 60 8.33 10.65 -7.06
C LYS A 60 7.34 10.83 -5.92
N LEU A 61 6.82 12.04 -5.71
CA LEU A 61 5.80 12.26 -4.69
C LEU A 61 4.52 11.51 -5.08
N LEU A 62 4.04 10.71 -4.13
CA LEU A 62 2.80 9.95 -4.29
C LEU A 62 1.60 10.86 -4.08
N LYS A 63 0.53 10.55 -4.80
CA LYS A 63 -0.74 11.26 -4.74
C LYS A 63 -1.85 10.31 -4.33
N GLU A 64 -2.96 10.87 -3.86
CA GLU A 64 -4.18 10.10 -3.68
C GLU A 64 -4.53 9.35 -4.97
N GLY A 65 -4.86 8.07 -4.83
CA GLY A 65 -5.15 7.20 -5.96
C GLY A 65 -3.97 6.38 -6.48
N ASP A 66 -2.73 6.71 -6.08
CA ASP A 66 -1.58 5.87 -6.44
C ASP A 66 -1.63 4.52 -5.72
N LEU A 67 -1.21 3.46 -6.41
CA LEU A 67 -1.12 2.12 -5.86
C LEU A 67 0.35 1.75 -5.66
N VAL A 68 0.79 1.63 -4.42
CA VAL A 68 2.16 1.19 -4.10
C VAL A 68 2.22 -0.32 -4.07
N ILE A 69 3.12 -0.87 -4.88
CA ILE A 69 3.31 -2.31 -5.10
C ILE A 69 4.69 -2.72 -4.60
N GLU A 70 4.75 -3.76 -3.76
CA GLU A 70 6.00 -4.39 -3.38
C GLU A 70 6.55 -5.20 -4.55
N LYS A 71 7.64 -4.74 -5.14
CA LYS A 71 8.31 -5.46 -6.24
C LYS A 71 9.43 -6.36 -5.78
N SER A 72 10.00 -6.13 -4.58
CA SER A 72 11.08 -6.94 -4.03
C SER A 72 10.83 -7.25 -2.55
N GLY A 73 11.02 -8.49 -2.15
CA GLY A 73 10.75 -8.97 -0.79
C GLY A 73 10.10 -10.35 -0.80
N GLY A 74 9.00 -10.47 -0.05
CA GLY A 74 8.29 -11.73 0.09
C GLY A 74 8.99 -12.72 1.02
N SER A 75 8.44 -13.92 1.12
CA SER A 75 8.96 -15.05 1.87
C SER A 75 8.69 -16.36 1.10
N PRO A 76 9.13 -17.51 1.54
CA PRO A 76 8.78 -18.78 0.89
C PRO A 76 7.27 -18.99 0.71
N THR A 77 6.48 -18.48 1.65
CA THR A 77 5.01 -18.62 1.66
C THR A 77 4.24 -17.37 1.24
N GLN A 78 4.93 -16.24 1.04
CA GLN A 78 4.32 -14.96 0.67
C GLN A 78 4.94 -14.47 -0.64
N SER A 79 4.09 -14.26 -1.66
CA SER A 79 4.58 -13.69 -2.91
C SER A 79 4.91 -12.19 -2.77
N THR A 80 5.73 -11.71 -3.70
CA THR A 80 5.82 -10.28 -4.03
C THR A 80 4.53 -9.82 -4.71
N GLY A 81 4.36 -8.52 -4.88
CA GLY A 81 3.16 -7.97 -5.52
C GLY A 81 2.06 -7.56 -4.54
N ARG A 82 2.35 -7.50 -3.23
CA ARG A 82 1.43 -6.85 -2.28
C ARG A 82 1.20 -5.41 -2.69
N VAL A 83 -0.01 -4.92 -2.49
CA VAL A 83 -0.42 -3.58 -2.92
C VAL A 83 -1.08 -2.82 -1.78
N VAL A 84 -0.87 -1.50 -1.75
CA VAL A 84 -1.62 -0.58 -0.91
C VAL A 84 -2.06 0.64 -1.70
N TYR A 85 -3.27 1.11 -1.43
CA TYR A 85 -3.83 2.33 -1.98
C TYR A 85 -3.38 3.54 -1.16
N ILE A 86 -2.88 4.58 -1.82
CA ILE A 86 -2.54 5.85 -1.18
C ILE A 86 -3.81 6.67 -1.03
N SER A 87 -4.34 6.67 0.18
CA SER A 87 -5.59 7.35 0.52
C SER A 87 -5.36 8.80 0.91
N LYS A 88 -6.43 9.60 0.78
CA LYS A 88 -6.45 10.97 1.33
C LYS A 88 -6.21 10.99 2.84
N ASP A 89 -6.71 9.99 3.56
CA ASP A 89 -6.52 9.83 4.99
C ASP A 89 -5.04 9.64 5.33
N LEU A 90 -4.33 8.75 4.64
CA LEU A 90 -2.88 8.59 4.81
C LEU A 90 -2.14 9.91 4.61
N ILE A 91 -2.36 10.59 3.47
CA ILE A 91 -1.69 11.87 3.17
C ILE A 91 -2.05 12.94 4.22
N GLY A 92 -3.30 13.00 4.66
CA GLY A 92 -3.75 13.94 5.69
C GLY A 92 -3.09 13.73 7.06
N ASN A 93 -2.76 12.48 7.41
CA ASN A 93 -2.12 12.14 8.68
C ASN A 93 -0.59 12.31 8.66
N VAL A 94 0.08 11.95 7.55
CA VAL A 94 1.55 11.93 7.53
C VAL A 94 2.17 13.03 6.66
N GLY A 95 1.42 13.62 5.73
CA GLY A 95 1.92 14.63 4.80
C GLY A 95 2.51 14.02 3.52
N SER A 96 3.69 14.50 3.10
CA SER A 96 4.35 14.06 1.87
C SER A 96 4.80 12.60 1.93
N VAL A 97 4.44 11.82 0.91
CA VAL A 97 4.69 10.38 0.87
C VAL A 97 5.47 9.99 -0.39
N VAL A 98 6.47 9.13 -0.22
CA VAL A 98 7.17 8.42 -1.29
C VAL A 98 7.14 6.92 -1.01
N CYS A 99 7.57 6.06 -1.93
CA CYS A 99 7.78 4.64 -1.63
C CYS A 99 9.26 4.27 -1.67
N SER A 100 9.62 3.19 -0.99
CA SER A 100 11.00 2.69 -0.94
C SER A 100 11.45 2.09 -2.28
N ASN A 101 12.75 1.89 -2.44
CA ASN A 101 13.33 1.27 -3.65
C ASN A 101 12.87 -0.18 -3.89
N PHE A 102 12.35 -0.87 -2.85
CA PHE A 102 11.75 -2.20 -2.96
C PHE A 102 10.28 -2.17 -3.41
N CYS A 103 9.73 -0.98 -3.57
CA CYS A 103 8.38 -0.74 -4.07
C CYS A 103 8.42 0.07 -5.37
N THR A 104 7.31 0.10 -6.05
CA THR A 104 7.00 1.03 -7.13
C THR A 104 5.55 1.43 -6.99
N ALA A 105 5.20 2.64 -7.36
CA ALA A 105 3.81 3.01 -7.45
C ALA A 105 3.35 3.07 -8.90
N ILE A 106 2.08 2.77 -9.11
CA ILE A 106 1.39 2.97 -10.39
C ILE A 106 0.28 3.99 -10.20
N ARG A 107 0.10 4.82 -11.20
CA ARG A 107 -1.05 5.71 -11.37
C ARG A 107 -1.86 5.21 -12.54
N VAL A 108 -3.15 5.05 -12.34
CA VAL A 108 -4.05 4.54 -13.38
C VAL A 108 -4.53 5.67 -14.29
N LYS A 109 -4.92 5.32 -15.50
CA LYS A 109 -5.50 6.26 -16.47
C LYS A 109 -6.84 6.81 -15.98
N PRO A 110 -7.27 8.00 -16.43
CA PRO A 110 -8.48 8.67 -15.94
C PRO A 110 -9.79 7.88 -16.13
N GLU A 111 -9.84 6.98 -17.11
CA GLU A 111 -11.01 6.12 -17.36
C GLU A 111 -11.14 4.94 -16.37
N TRP A 112 -10.18 4.82 -15.43
CA TRP A 112 -10.18 3.79 -14.40
C TRP A 112 -10.33 4.39 -13.01
N ASN A 113 -11.21 3.79 -12.21
CA ASN A 113 -11.24 4.08 -10.79
C ASN A 113 -10.05 3.40 -10.09
N PRO A 114 -9.15 4.14 -9.41
CA PRO A 114 -7.96 3.54 -8.78
C PRO A 114 -8.30 2.49 -7.72
N LEU A 115 -9.40 2.64 -6.97
CA LEU A 115 -9.85 1.64 -6.00
C LEU A 115 -10.37 0.37 -6.67
N TYR A 116 -10.98 0.47 -7.86
CA TYR A 116 -11.37 -0.70 -8.63
C TYR A 116 -10.14 -1.52 -9.02
N VAL A 117 -9.09 -0.87 -9.53
CA VAL A 117 -7.83 -1.52 -9.88
C VAL A 117 -7.14 -2.07 -8.63
N TYR A 118 -7.18 -1.38 -7.51
CA TYR A 118 -6.66 -1.86 -6.23
C TYR A 118 -7.35 -3.16 -5.77
N TYR A 119 -8.67 -3.21 -5.77
CA TYR A 119 -9.43 -4.42 -5.39
C TYR A 119 -9.18 -5.57 -6.34
N TYR A 120 -9.10 -5.27 -7.65
CA TYR A 120 -8.75 -6.27 -8.64
C TYR A 120 -7.34 -6.82 -8.39
N TRP A 121 -6.35 -5.96 -8.13
CA TRP A 121 -4.98 -6.35 -7.80
C TRP A 121 -4.92 -7.23 -6.55
N GLN A 122 -5.62 -6.85 -5.48
CA GLN A 122 -5.71 -7.67 -4.27
C GLN A 122 -6.32 -9.04 -4.53
N ASN A 123 -7.36 -9.13 -5.37
CA ASN A 123 -7.95 -10.41 -5.75
C ASN A 123 -6.93 -11.31 -6.46
N ILE A 124 -6.16 -10.78 -7.41
CA ILE A 124 -5.11 -11.54 -8.11
C ILE A 124 -4.03 -11.99 -7.12
N TYR A 125 -3.61 -11.10 -6.24
CA TYR A 125 -2.62 -11.38 -5.21
C TYR A 125 -3.09 -12.52 -4.28
N ASN A 126 -4.31 -12.44 -3.77
CA ASN A 126 -4.89 -13.44 -2.87
C ASN A 126 -5.10 -14.81 -3.53
N ARG A 127 -5.25 -14.84 -4.85
CA ARG A 127 -5.29 -16.08 -5.64
C ARG A 127 -3.89 -16.65 -5.93
N GLY A 128 -2.83 -16.01 -5.47
CA GLY A 128 -1.45 -16.47 -5.64
C GLY A 128 -0.92 -16.35 -7.07
N ILE A 129 -1.55 -15.55 -7.93
CA ILE A 129 -1.18 -15.44 -9.36
C ILE A 129 0.23 -14.87 -9.51
N PHE A 130 0.66 -13.98 -8.63
CA PHE A 130 1.98 -13.35 -8.69
C PHE A 130 3.15 -14.31 -8.45
N PHE A 131 2.93 -15.47 -7.82
CA PHE A 131 3.98 -16.50 -7.71
C PHE A 131 4.53 -16.97 -9.07
N ASN A 132 3.71 -16.89 -10.12
CA ASN A 132 4.11 -17.26 -11.47
C ASN A 132 5.05 -16.24 -12.13
N PHE A 133 5.16 -15.04 -11.54
CA PHE A 133 5.94 -13.93 -12.07
C PHE A 133 7.12 -13.54 -11.17
N GLU A 134 7.51 -14.42 -10.24
CA GLU A 134 8.64 -14.17 -9.37
C GLU A 134 9.94 -14.63 -10.00
N GLY A 135 10.91 -13.72 -10.09
CA GLY A 135 12.30 -14.03 -10.37
C GLY A 135 13.04 -14.31 -9.06
N LYS A 136 13.80 -15.41 -9.02
CA LYS A 136 14.70 -15.73 -7.90
C LYS A 136 16.12 -15.29 -8.25
N THR A 137 16.59 -14.22 -7.63
CA THR A 137 17.98 -13.82 -7.69
C THR A 137 18.51 -13.66 -6.26
N SER A 138 19.59 -14.38 -5.91
CA SER A 138 20.35 -14.22 -4.66
C SER A 138 19.53 -14.12 -3.35
N GLY A 139 18.50 -14.94 -3.20
CA GLY A 139 17.72 -15.03 -1.95
C GLY A 139 16.58 -14.03 -1.79
N ILE A 140 16.54 -12.95 -2.56
CA ILE A 140 15.43 -11.98 -2.57
C ILE A 140 14.56 -12.28 -3.80
N LYS A 141 13.26 -12.40 -3.57
CA LYS A 141 12.28 -12.52 -4.64
C LYS A 141 12.01 -11.16 -5.28
N ASN A 142 11.93 -11.12 -6.59
CA ASN A 142 11.58 -9.92 -7.34
C ASN A 142 10.39 -10.21 -8.26
N LEU A 143 9.39 -9.35 -8.24
CA LEU A 143 8.28 -9.40 -9.18
C LEU A 143 8.76 -8.95 -10.56
N GLN A 144 8.60 -9.82 -11.54
CA GLN A 144 8.79 -9.50 -12.96
C GLN A 144 7.58 -8.68 -13.44
N MET A 145 7.56 -7.39 -13.06
CA MET A 145 6.42 -6.49 -13.21
C MET A 145 5.91 -6.46 -14.66
N ASP A 146 6.81 -6.27 -15.63
CA ASP A 146 6.45 -6.16 -17.04
C ASP A 146 5.78 -7.45 -17.57
N ASN A 147 6.30 -8.61 -17.14
CA ASN A 147 5.74 -9.90 -17.50
C ASN A 147 4.35 -10.08 -16.87
N ALA A 148 4.20 -9.74 -15.59
CA ALA A 148 2.92 -9.82 -14.90
C ALA A 148 1.87 -8.92 -15.56
N LEU A 149 2.21 -7.67 -15.78
CA LEU A 149 1.28 -6.69 -16.37
C LEU A 149 0.87 -7.02 -17.80
N SER A 150 1.78 -7.61 -18.58
CA SER A 150 1.52 -8.03 -19.97
C SER A 150 0.71 -9.32 -20.06
N ALA A 151 0.79 -10.20 -19.05
CA ALA A 151 0.09 -11.47 -19.02
C ALA A 151 -1.30 -11.37 -18.39
N ILE A 152 -1.43 -10.62 -17.30
CA ILE A 152 -2.68 -10.51 -16.52
C ILE A 152 -3.69 -9.65 -17.29
N GLU A 153 -4.91 -10.12 -17.35
CA GLU A 153 -6.02 -9.42 -18.00
C GLU A 153 -6.95 -8.84 -16.94
N ILE A 154 -7.47 -7.65 -17.19
CA ILE A 154 -8.53 -7.00 -16.43
C ILE A 154 -9.72 -6.74 -17.34
N GLU A 155 -10.93 -6.99 -16.85
CA GLU A 155 -12.15 -6.65 -17.56
C GLU A 155 -12.36 -5.13 -17.56
N TYR A 156 -12.56 -4.57 -18.75
CA TYR A 156 -12.98 -3.18 -18.87
C TYR A 156 -14.47 -3.05 -18.56
N LEU A 157 -14.76 -2.27 -17.55
CA LEU A 157 -16.13 -1.84 -17.22
C LEU A 157 -16.21 -0.32 -17.39
N PRO A 158 -17.36 0.22 -17.80
CA PRO A 158 -17.61 1.67 -17.75
C PRO A 158 -17.38 2.21 -16.33
N LEU A 159 -16.93 3.46 -16.22
CA LEU A 159 -16.52 4.06 -14.95
C LEU A 159 -17.64 4.09 -13.89
N ASP A 160 -18.89 4.23 -14.30
CA ASP A 160 -20.05 4.13 -13.43
C ASP A 160 -20.15 2.75 -12.76
N LYS A 161 -19.92 1.69 -13.52
CA LYS A 161 -19.92 0.32 -12.99
C LYS A 161 -18.73 0.04 -12.08
N GLN A 162 -17.55 0.56 -12.43
CA GLN A 162 -16.40 0.49 -11.52
C GLN A 162 -16.73 1.18 -10.18
N ASN A 163 -17.37 2.36 -10.22
CA ASN A 163 -17.77 3.12 -9.03
C ASN A 163 -18.81 2.38 -8.18
N GLU A 164 -19.80 1.71 -8.78
CA GLU A 164 -20.78 0.88 -8.06
C GLU A 164 -20.10 -0.26 -7.29
N ILE A 165 -19.15 -0.96 -7.94
CA ILE A 165 -18.37 -2.03 -7.31
C ILE A 165 -17.52 -1.48 -6.15
N VAL A 166 -16.82 -0.38 -6.39
CA VAL A 166 -15.99 0.28 -5.37
C VAL A 166 -16.82 0.71 -4.18
N ALA A 167 -17.98 1.32 -4.39
CA ALA A 167 -18.88 1.75 -3.31
C ALA A 167 -19.28 0.58 -2.40
N THR A 168 -19.58 -0.58 -3.01
CA THR A 168 -19.94 -1.80 -2.26
C THR A 168 -18.76 -2.32 -1.45
N LEU A 169 -17.59 -2.49 -2.07
CA LEU A 169 -16.40 -3.04 -1.42
C LEU A 169 -15.86 -2.10 -0.33
N SER A 170 -15.81 -0.79 -0.59
CA SER A 170 -15.37 0.21 0.39
C SER A 170 -16.30 0.28 1.61
N ALA A 171 -17.60 0.07 1.43
CA ALA A 171 -18.54 0.00 2.55
C ALA A 171 -18.28 -1.23 3.43
N ILE A 172 -17.88 -2.36 2.83
CA ILE A 172 -17.49 -3.57 3.58
C ILE A 172 -16.17 -3.31 4.33
N ASP A 173 -15.15 -2.76 3.67
CA ASP A 173 -13.87 -2.44 4.31
C ASP A 173 -14.05 -1.48 5.48
N SER A 174 -14.89 -0.46 5.32
CA SER A 174 -15.21 0.48 6.40
C SER A 174 -15.83 -0.22 7.61
N LYS A 175 -16.75 -1.16 7.39
CA LYS A 175 -17.33 -1.96 8.47
C LYS A 175 -16.28 -2.84 9.16
N ILE A 176 -15.40 -3.47 8.38
CA ILE A 176 -14.30 -4.29 8.92
C ILE A 176 -13.38 -3.43 9.78
N ALA A 177 -13.02 -2.23 9.33
CA ALA A 177 -12.18 -1.29 10.09
C ALA A 177 -12.83 -0.91 11.42
N ILE A 178 -14.12 -0.56 11.42
CA ILE A 178 -14.88 -0.22 12.64
C ILE A 178 -14.92 -1.41 13.61
N ILE A 179 -15.20 -2.62 13.13
CA ILE A 179 -15.25 -3.83 13.96
C ILE A 179 -13.87 -4.11 14.60
N ARG A 180 -12.79 -3.94 13.85
CA ARG A 180 -11.42 -4.08 14.38
C ARG A 180 -11.16 -3.07 15.49
N GLN A 181 -11.50 -1.81 15.28
CA GLN A 181 -11.34 -0.76 16.28
C GLN A 181 -12.15 -1.05 17.56
N ILE A 182 -13.39 -1.52 17.44
CA ILE A 182 -14.21 -1.93 18.58
C ILE A 182 -13.53 -3.07 19.33
N ASN A 183 -13.04 -4.09 18.63
CA ASN A 183 -12.38 -5.23 19.26
C ASN A 183 -11.10 -4.83 19.99
N ASP A 184 -10.31 -3.92 19.44
CA ASP A 184 -9.08 -3.43 20.07
C ASP A 184 -9.39 -2.62 21.32
N ASN A 185 -10.42 -1.78 21.29
CA ASN A 185 -10.90 -1.03 22.46
C ASN A 185 -11.42 -1.95 23.56
N LEU A 186 -12.14 -3.02 23.21
CA LEU A 186 -12.63 -4.03 24.17
C LEU A 186 -11.48 -4.78 24.83
N ARG A 187 -10.45 -5.16 24.05
CA ARG A 187 -9.23 -5.81 24.58
C ARG A 187 -8.48 -4.91 25.55
N ALA A 188 -8.29 -3.64 25.18
CA ALA A 188 -7.64 -2.63 26.03
C ALA A 188 -8.41 -2.42 27.33
N SER A 189 -9.73 -2.27 27.28
CA SER A 189 -10.61 -2.14 28.45
C SER A 189 -10.58 -3.35 29.37
N ARG A 190 -10.49 -4.56 28.81
CA ARG A 190 -10.36 -5.79 29.59
C ARG A 190 -9.02 -5.84 30.31
N ALA A 191 -7.92 -5.55 29.64
CA ALA A 191 -6.59 -5.53 30.24
C ALA A 191 -6.48 -4.52 31.39
N GLN A 192 -7.09 -3.33 31.25
CA GLN A 192 -7.16 -2.32 32.31
C GLN A 192 -7.94 -2.81 33.55
N ARG A 193 -9.04 -3.54 33.35
CA ARG A 193 -9.80 -4.12 34.48
C ARG A 193 -8.99 -5.19 35.20
N GLU A 194 -8.33 -6.09 34.47
CA GLU A 194 -7.50 -7.16 35.06
C GLU A 194 -6.35 -6.57 35.90
N THR A 195 -5.70 -5.51 35.43
CA THR A 195 -4.67 -4.81 36.23
C THR A 195 -5.23 -4.10 37.46
N SER A 196 -6.41 -3.49 37.39
CA SER A 196 -7.03 -2.83 38.54
C SER A 196 -7.49 -3.80 39.62
N PHE A 197 -7.89 -5.03 39.27
CA PHE A 197 -8.21 -6.08 40.24
C PHE A 197 -6.98 -6.54 41.03
N HIS A 198 -5.83 -6.71 40.36
CA HIS A 198 -4.58 -7.11 41.03
C HIS A 198 -4.03 -6.06 42.02
N TYR A 199 -4.28 -4.77 41.78
CA TYR A 199 -3.89 -3.69 42.71
C TYR A 199 -4.86 -3.53 43.90
N ALA A 200 -6.06 -4.07 43.84
CA ALA A 200 -7.03 -4.02 44.91
C ALA A 200 -6.90 -5.16 45.95
N GLU A 201 -6.16 -6.22 45.59
CA GLU A 201 -5.91 -7.41 46.44
C GLU A 201 -4.52 -7.41 47.11
N ALA A 202 -3.68 -6.38 46.85
CA ALA A 202 -2.35 -6.20 47.46
C ALA A 202 -2.35 -5.10 48.52
#